data_c2ca6bd2adacc6c82abf7c7c3a04cfb9
#
_entry.id   c2ca6bd2adacc6c82abf7c7c3a04cfb9
#
_cell.length_a   1.000
_cell.length_b   1.000
_cell.length_c   1.000
_cell.angle_alpha   90.00
_cell.angle_beta   90.00
_cell.angle_gamma   90.00
#
_symmetry.space_group_name_H-M   'P 1'
#
loop_
_entity.id
_entity.type
_entity.pdbx_description
1 polymer ?
#
loop_
_entity_poly.entity_id
_entity_poly.type
_entity_poly.pdbx_seq_one_letter_code
_entity_poly.pdbx_strand_id
1 'polypeptide(L)'
;MKRIALVLFILHSFALHSLAQVPYGYAPTGVADNELSALGGNKNEFVQGMVLFDPASDLALARIKGKEIKGIRCYMRADYKQKRQSRSAILASTGKIDNYVRTQYVDLAEGWNDVMFDEPLVIGEEKIFLGVQVYETIGTPYPLVAYSKATVPQSCFVNLAKKAWEEYTDRGTLLVFALFDESLSSNFQHVAYAQNTTHPQTVAPERDFTGGLYVHNFSTEPITSIEIAMQGQGATVPTLRTIQFDKPIEAYGGTVVEASLRSGSDEGTSVDWTATVTKINGNEAQAGRPGTTKLYVTYDNFIRTPLIEEFTSQRCINCPQMAYFLDKALDEYEGNYVYVSHHTGFQEDVFTTQPDREILYVFGGYENEYNPAIMYNRAILEGENQIIQGVRDMSPTPYLEALALASNMPAMAEVSIEATESAVRVSGRVARDLINTQLYLSCYLVEDGISTDSYFQKGMDDADAPADLKDVFRHNGIILHYFTKEAIGDLIEMDEKGLFDISYPNVEKAGFGGTGRRLVAFVHKVNKSNFGDNYVLNATETRLGADGIRDVENAKREIRNEMFDLSGRRLPSDFKAQSSNLKKGVYISNGRKILVR
;
A
#
# COMPACT_ATOMS: atom_id res chain seq x y z
N MET A 1 88.38 -22.37 -1.31
CA MET A 1 87.23 -23.08 -1.87
C MET A 1 86.05 -22.97 -0.87
N LYS A 2 85.14 -22.00 -1.11
CA LYS A 2 83.96 -21.80 -0.27
C LYS A 2 82.80 -22.49 -0.97
N ARG A 3 82.17 -23.44 -0.28
CA ARG A 3 80.95 -24.12 -0.70
C ARG A 3 79.75 -23.22 -0.36
N ILE A 4 79.00 -22.77 -1.40
CA ILE A 4 77.75 -22.05 -1.27
C ILE A 4 76.65 -23.13 -1.23
N ALA A 5 75.99 -23.24 -0.10
CA ALA A 5 74.79 -24.07 0.04
C ALA A 5 73.60 -23.25 -0.50
N LEU A 6 72.98 -23.75 -1.57
CA LEU A 6 71.73 -23.22 -2.15
C LEU A 6 70.56 -23.79 -1.34
N VAL A 7 69.91 -22.98 -0.51
CA VAL A 7 68.68 -23.33 0.16
C VAL A 7 67.51 -23.00 -0.77
N LEU A 8 66.89 -24.03 -1.36
CA LEU A 8 65.64 -23.90 -2.11
C LEU A 8 64.52 -23.67 -1.11
N PHE A 9 64.04 -22.44 -1.05
CA PHE A 9 62.73 -22.16 -0.42
C PHE A 9 61.61 -22.57 -1.40
N ILE A 10 60.97 -23.69 -1.15
CA ILE A 10 59.70 -24.05 -1.82
C ILE A 10 58.61 -23.19 -1.18
N LEU A 11 58.32 -22.06 -1.83
CA LEU A 11 57.09 -21.32 -1.56
C LEU A 11 55.92 -22.14 -2.06
N HIS A 12 55.28 -22.86 -1.15
CA HIS A 12 53.92 -23.31 -1.36
C HIS A 12 53.03 -22.07 -1.36
N SER A 13 52.78 -21.53 -2.55
CA SER A 13 51.66 -20.63 -2.75
C SER A 13 50.40 -21.46 -2.60
N PHE A 14 49.82 -21.46 -1.40
CA PHE A 14 48.40 -21.74 -1.27
C PHE A 14 47.67 -20.65 -2.06
N ALA A 15 47.41 -20.92 -3.33
CA ALA A 15 46.37 -20.23 -4.05
C ALA A 15 45.07 -20.53 -3.28
N LEU A 16 44.67 -19.62 -2.40
CA LEU A 16 43.31 -19.52 -1.97
C LEU A 16 42.47 -19.29 -3.23
N HIS A 17 42.02 -20.36 -3.85
CA HIS A 17 40.92 -20.30 -4.76
C HIS A 17 39.75 -19.75 -3.94
N SER A 18 39.53 -18.45 -4.08
CA SER A 18 38.21 -17.90 -3.76
C SER A 18 37.24 -18.69 -4.64
N LEU A 19 36.65 -19.76 -4.08
CA LEU A 19 35.59 -20.48 -4.75
C LEU A 19 34.51 -19.45 -5.03
N ALA A 20 34.27 -19.16 -6.29
CA ALA A 20 33.21 -18.25 -6.68
C ALA A 20 31.91 -18.79 -6.09
N GLN A 21 31.10 -17.92 -5.53
CA GLN A 21 29.84 -18.27 -4.89
C GLN A 21 28.69 -17.83 -5.78
N VAL A 22 27.65 -18.65 -5.88
CA VAL A 22 26.41 -18.26 -6.55
C VAL A 22 25.38 -17.83 -5.49
N PRO A 23 24.91 -16.57 -5.52
CA PRO A 23 23.87 -16.12 -4.63
C PRO A 23 22.50 -16.58 -5.12
N TYR A 24 21.62 -16.93 -4.19
CA TYR A 24 20.21 -17.19 -4.44
C TYR A 24 19.35 -16.49 -3.40
N GLY A 25 18.36 -15.71 -3.83
CA GLY A 25 17.47 -14.94 -2.98
C GLY A 25 16.33 -14.31 -3.77
N TYR A 26 15.50 -13.52 -3.12
CA TYR A 26 14.24 -13.05 -3.68
C TYR A 26 14.21 -11.54 -3.99
N ALA A 27 15.31 -10.84 -3.79
CA ALA A 27 15.48 -9.43 -4.17
C ALA A 27 16.51 -9.28 -5.31
N PRO A 28 16.45 -8.22 -6.13
CA PRO A 28 17.49 -7.93 -7.12
C PRO A 28 18.79 -7.52 -6.45
N THR A 29 19.92 -7.77 -7.11
CA THR A 29 21.25 -7.41 -6.61
C THR A 29 21.70 -6.01 -7.03
N GLY A 30 21.17 -5.48 -8.13
CA GLY A 30 21.46 -4.14 -8.65
C GLY A 30 20.33 -3.15 -8.36
N VAL A 31 20.17 -2.77 -7.09
CA VAL A 31 19.08 -1.88 -6.65
C VAL A 31 19.58 -0.45 -6.45
N ALA A 32 18.76 0.53 -6.84
CA ALA A 32 19.00 1.94 -6.55
C ALA A 32 18.42 2.31 -5.17
N ASP A 33 19.01 3.31 -4.52
CA ASP A 33 18.60 3.71 -3.17
C ASP A 33 17.10 4.11 -3.07
N ASN A 34 16.55 4.71 -4.13
CA ASN A 34 15.13 5.07 -4.22
C ASN A 34 14.17 3.88 -4.39
N GLU A 35 14.70 2.67 -4.56
CA GLU A 35 13.95 1.43 -4.64
C GLU A 35 13.92 0.68 -3.30
N LEU A 36 14.54 1.25 -2.26
CA LEU A 36 14.72 0.62 -0.98
C LEU A 36 13.81 1.23 0.11
N SER A 37 13.17 0.37 0.87
CA SER A 37 12.52 0.71 2.13
C SER A 37 13.47 0.44 3.30
N ALA A 38 13.60 1.42 4.21
CA ALA A 38 14.42 1.28 5.40
C ALA A 38 13.64 0.61 6.53
N LEU A 39 14.30 -0.29 7.26
CA LEU A 39 13.71 -1.08 8.35
C LEU A 39 14.46 -0.84 9.66
N GLY A 40 13.72 -0.41 10.69
CA GLY A 40 14.25 -0.15 12.03
C GLY A 40 13.23 0.56 12.91
N GLY A 41 13.56 0.80 14.17
CA GLY A 41 12.69 1.43 15.17
C GLY A 41 13.13 2.84 15.58
N ASN A 42 14.21 3.39 14.99
CA ASN A 42 14.84 4.65 15.39
C ASN A 42 15.12 4.72 16.92
N LYS A 43 15.64 3.63 17.45
CA LYS A 43 15.94 3.47 18.89
C LYS A 43 17.31 2.83 19.08
N ASN A 44 17.84 2.89 20.31
CA ASN A 44 19.06 2.16 20.67
C ASN A 44 18.72 0.69 20.93
N GLU A 45 18.59 -0.12 19.88
CA GLU A 45 18.13 -1.49 20.00
C GLU A 45 18.73 -2.44 18.96
N PHE A 46 18.54 -3.74 19.16
CA PHE A 46 18.85 -4.74 18.15
C PHE A 46 17.73 -4.81 17.13
N VAL A 47 18.13 -4.84 15.86
CA VAL A 47 17.26 -5.10 14.72
C VAL A 47 17.72 -6.41 14.08
N GLN A 48 16.80 -7.35 13.91
CA GLN A 48 17.06 -8.61 13.24
C GLN A 48 16.17 -8.68 12.00
N GLY A 49 16.72 -9.12 10.87
CA GLY A 49 15.98 -9.33 9.64
C GLY A 49 16.29 -10.70 9.06
N MET A 50 15.27 -11.45 8.63
CA MET A 50 15.40 -12.78 8.04
C MET A 50 14.52 -12.98 6.82
N VAL A 51 14.96 -13.86 5.93
CA VAL A 51 14.24 -14.34 4.74
C VAL A 51 14.01 -15.83 4.90
N LEU A 52 12.80 -16.30 4.55
CA LEU A 52 12.48 -17.73 4.52
C LEU A 52 12.89 -18.34 3.18
N PHE A 53 13.68 -19.40 3.24
CA PHE A 53 14.01 -20.33 2.16
C PHE A 53 13.33 -21.67 2.47
N ASP A 54 12.24 -21.99 1.76
CA ASP A 54 11.41 -23.18 2.03
C ASP A 54 11.49 -24.18 0.89
N PRO A 55 12.21 -25.31 1.08
CA PRO A 55 12.32 -26.35 0.05
C PRO A 55 10.98 -27.02 -0.32
N ALA A 56 9.92 -26.83 0.47
CA ALA A 56 8.59 -27.34 0.15
C ALA A 56 7.86 -26.48 -0.88
N SER A 57 8.13 -25.17 -0.90
CA SER A 57 7.47 -24.20 -1.79
C SER A 57 8.39 -23.64 -2.88
N ASP A 58 9.71 -23.81 -2.77
CA ASP A 58 10.71 -23.36 -3.72
C ASP A 58 11.38 -24.57 -4.40
N LEU A 59 10.98 -24.82 -5.65
CA LEU A 59 11.45 -25.98 -6.39
C LEU A 59 12.94 -25.91 -6.76
N ALA A 60 13.53 -24.71 -6.85
CA ALA A 60 14.97 -24.58 -7.07
C ALA A 60 15.75 -25.13 -5.87
N LEU A 61 15.28 -24.85 -4.65
CA LEU A 61 15.85 -25.42 -3.42
C LEU A 61 15.53 -26.91 -3.26
N ALA A 62 14.31 -27.32 -3.60
CA ALA A 62 13.91 -28.72 -3.53
C ALA A 62 14.85 -29.68 -4.30
N ARG A 63 15.37 -29.22 -5.45
CA ARG A 63 16.29 -30.02 -6.32
C ARG A 63 17.68 -30.17 -5.75
N ILE A 64 18.09 -29.30 -4.84
CA ILE A 64 19.43 -29.30 -4.23
C ILE A 64 19.41 -29.71 -2.76
N LYS A 65 18.38 -30.47 -2.32
CA LYS A 65 18.37 -31.08 -1.00
C LYS A 65 19.63 -31.94 -0.80
N GLY A 66 20.20 -31.87 0.40
CA GLY A 66 21.48 -32.51 0.73
C GLY A 66 22.71 -31.67 0.35
N LYS A 67 22.55 -30.56 -0.37
CA LYS A 67 23.63 -29.61 -0.64
C LYS A 67 23.72 -28.59 0.47
N GLU A 68 24.82 -27.83 0.47
CA GLU A 68 25.18 -26.91 1.55
C GLU A 68 24.98 -25.44 1.15
N ILE A 69 24.36 -24.66 2.04
CA ILE A 69 24.44 -23.22 2.05
C ILE A 69 25.77 -22.85 2.72
N LYS A 70 26.64 -22.18 1.99
CA LYS A 70 28.00 -21.84 2.43
C LYS A 70 28.05 -20.58 3.28
N GLY A 71 27.09 -19.66 3.13
CA GLY A 71 27.06 -18.38 3.81
C GLY A 71 25.87 -17.52 3.42
N ILE A 72 25.96 -16.26 3.72
CA ILE A 72 24.93 -15.26 3.44
C ILE A 72 25.56 -14.06 2.72
N ARG A 73 24.91 -13.57 1.67
CA ARG A 73 25.10 -12.23 1.11
C ARG A 73 24.01 -11.31 1.67
N CYS A 74 24.40 -10.15 2.21
CA CYS A 74 23.42 -9.16 2.67
C CYS A 74 23.85 -7.73 2.31
N TYR A 75 22.87 -6.84 2.12
CA TYR A 75 23.11 -5.43 1.84
C TYR A 75 22.81 -4.58 3.08
N MET A 76 23.76 -3.73 3.44
CA MET A 76 23.63 -2.77 4.53
C MET A 76 23.52 -1.36 3.97
N ARG A 77 22.63 -0.55 4.55
CA ARG A 77 22.40 0.83 4.11
C ARG A 77 23.70 1.67 4.16
N ALA A 78 23.74 2.73 3.37
CA ALA A 78 24.80 3.73 3.34
C ALA A 78 25.15 4.25 4.76
N ASP A 79 26.45 4.50 4.98
CA ASP A 79 27.03 4.94 6.26
C ASP A 79 26.99 3.92 7.42
N TYR A 80 26.45 2.72 7.19
CA TYR A 80 26.45 1.68 8.19
C TYR A 80 27.85 1.08 8.37
N LYS A 81 28.36 1.15 9.61
CA LYS A 81 29.64 0.51 10.00
C LYS A 81 29.51 -0.07 11.39
N GLN A 82 29.51 -1.38 11.47
CA GLN A 82 29.44 -2.03 12.76
C GLN A 82 30.47 -3.14 12.90
N LYS A 83 31.30 -3.04 13.97
CA LYS A 83 32.33 -4.03 14.28
C LYS A 83 31.76 -5.22 15.03
N ARG A 84 32.43 -6.36 14.89
CA ARG A 84 32.20 -7.62 15.60
C ARG A 84 32.43 -7.44 17.12
N GLN A 85 31.48 -6.94 17.85
CA GLN A 85 31.52 -6.85 19.31
C GLN A 85 30.13 -7.22 19.86
N SER A 86 29.63 -8.41 19.52
CA SER A 86 28.29 -8.90 19.90
C SER A 86 27.12 -8.06 19.36
N ARG A 87 27.38 -7.19 18.39
CA ARG A 87 26.36 -6.26 17.84
C ARG A 87 25.92 -6.60 16.43
N SER A 88 26.82 -7.09 15.56
CA SER A 88 26.44 -7.59 14.24
C SER A 88 26.73 -9.08 14.10
N ALA A 89 25.80 -9.80 13.53
CA ALA A 89 25.90 -11.24 13.29
C ALA A 89 25.09 -11.66 12.07
N ILE A 90 25.54 -12.71 11.39
CA ILE A 90 24.68 -13.48 10.48
C ILE A 90 23.94 -14.55 11.29
N LEU A 91 22.70 -14.82 10.88
CA LEU A 91 21.77 -15.72 11.56
C LEU A 91 21.28 -16.81 10.61
N ALA A 92 21.16 -18.03 11.12
CA ALA A 92 20.42 -19.11 10.44
C ALA A 92 19.55 -19.85 11.44
N SER A 93 18.30 -20.13 11.05
CA SER A 93 17.34 -20.93 11.81
C SER A 93 16.74 -22.01 10.92
N THR A 94 16.28 -23.13 11.53
CA THR A 94 15.60 -24.21 10.83
C THR A 94 14.28 -24.59 11.51
N GLY A 95 13.28 -24.98 10.70
CA GLY A 95 11.94 -25.31 11.15
C GLY A 95 11.15 -24.09 11.61
N LYS A 96 11.62 -23.39 12.66
CA LYS A 96 11.02 -22.14 13.17
C LYS A 96 12.04 -21.01 13.12
N ILE A 97 11.55 -19.78 12.94
CA ILE A 97 12.39 -18.59 12.77
C ILE A 97 13.27 -18.29 14.00
N ASP A 98 12.82 -18.64 15.19
CA ASP A 98 13.51 -18.45 16.47
C ASP A 98 14.41 -19.64 16.88
N ASN A 99 14.41 -20.72 16.13
CA ASN A 99 15.27 -21.88 16.35
C ASN A 99 16.65 -21.68 15.70
N TYR A 100 17.48 -20.83 16.30
CA TYR A 100 18.80 -20.49 15.78
C TYR A 100 19.75 -21.68 15.80
N VAL A 101 20.15 -22.16 14.62
CA VAL A 101 21.20 -23.16 14.45
C VAL A 101 22.56 -22.52 14.22
N ARG A 102 22.60 -21.24 13.81
CA ARG A 102 23.82 -20.42 13.68
C ARG A 102 23.57 -19.01 14.16
N THR A 103 24.51 -18.49 14.93
CA THR A 103 24.66 -17.07 15.25
C THR A 103 26.15 -16.77 15.20
N GLN A 104 26.59 -16.23 14.08
CA GLN A 104 28.00 -15.97 13.84
C GLN A 104 28.26 -14.46 13.83
N TYR A 105 29.01 -13.98 14.81
CA TYR A 105 29.34 -12.57 14.94
C TYR A 105 30.38 -12.15 13.90
N VAL A 106 30.09 -11.08 13.18
CA VAL A 106 30.88 -10.61 12.04
C VAL A 106 30.95 -9.09 12.00
N ASP A 107 31.92 -8.56 11.28
CA ASP A 107 31.95 -7.14 10.92
C ASP A 107 31.11 -6.95 9.65
N LEU A 108 30.14 -6.03 9.70
CA LEU A 108 29.36 -5.62 8.54
C LEU A 108 29.65 -4.18 8.18
N ALA A 109 29.70 -3.89 6.89
CA ALA A 109 29.97 -2.57 6.32
C ALA A 109 28.84 -2.16 5.37
N GLU A 110 28.80 -0.89 5.01
CA GLU A 110 27.94 -0.36 3.95
C GLU A 110 28.05 -1.17 2.66
N GLY A 111 26.92 -1.37 1.98
CA GLY A 111 26.85 -2.11 0.73
C GLY A 111 26.75 -3.63 0.92
N TRP A 112 27.19 -4.37 -0.09
CA TRP A 112 27.13 -5.82 -0.09
C TRP A 112 28.20 -6.45 0.81
N ASN A 113 27.78 -7.42 1.62
CA ASN A 113 28.64 -8.22 2.48
C ASN A 113 28.44 -9.70 2.17
N ASP A 114 29.49 -10.41 1.75
CA ASP A 114 29.51 -11.87 1.61
C ASP A 114 30.18 -12.46 2.83
N VAL A 115 29.40 -13.18 3.63
CA VAL A 115 29.87 -13.78 4.88
C VAL A 115 29.68 -15.29 4.85
N MET A 116 30.79 -16.02 4.88
CA MET A 116 30.77 -17.49 4.91
C MET A 116 30.48 -17.99 6.33
N PHE A 117 29.67 -19.05 6.45
CA PHE A 117 29.49 -19.75 7.71
C PHE A 117 30.78 -20.49 8.12
N ASP A 118 31.08 -20.45 9.42
CA ASP A 118 32.17 -21.29 9.96
C ASP A 118 31.90 -22.78 9.71
N GLU A 119 30.63 -23.18 9.75
CA GLU A 119 30.12 -24.49 9.36
C GLU A 119 28.94 -24.33 8.42
N PRO A 120 29.00 -24.84 7.18
CA PRO A 120 27.90 -24.77 6.22
C PRO A 120 26.60 -25.39 6.75
N LEU A 121 25.46 -24.95 6.19
CA LEU A 121 24.13 -25.45 6.54
C LEU A 121 23.61 -26.38 5.44
N VAL A 122 23.29 -27.62 5.77
CA VAL A 122 22.73 -28.59 4.83
C VAL A 122 21.24 -28.33 4.60
N ILE A 123 20.80 -28.28 3.33
CA ILE A 123 19.38 -28.16 2.96
C ILE A 123 18.69 -29.51 3.22
N GLY A 124 17.76 -29.51 4.16
CA GLY A 124 16.88 -30.64 4.48
C GLY A 124 15.47 -30.47 3.95
N GLU A 125 14.51 -31.03 4.71
CA GLU A 125 13.06 -30.88 4.44
C GLU A 125 12.47 -29.64 5.16
N GLU A 126 13.18 -29.13 6.16
CA GLU A 126 12.69 -28.07 7.02
C GLU A 126 12.86 -26.68 6.36
N LYS A 127 12.01 -25.76 6.78
CA LYS A 127 12.16 -24.32 6.50
C LYS A 127 13.51 -23.82 6.99
N ILE A 128 14.16 -22.98 6.20
CA ILE A 128 15.43 -22.34 6.52
C ILE A 128 15.21 -20.83 6.54
N PHE A 129 15.58 -20.20 7.63
CA PHE A 129 15.58 -18.74 7.72
C PHE A 129 17.03 -18.25 7.77
N LEU A 130 17.37 -17.33 6.87
CA LEU A 130 18.69 -16.71 6.81
C LEU A 130 18.55 -15.20 6.99
N GLY A 131 19.47 -14.61 7.74
CA GLY A 131 19.39 -13.19 7.98
C GLY A 131 20.55 -12.59 8.75
N VAL A 132 20.30 -11.38 9.24
CA VAL A 132 21.30 -10.58 9.95
C VAL A 132 20.72 -10.00 11.23
N GLN A 133 21.61 -9.81 12.22
CA GLN A 133 21.37 -9.02 13.41
C GLN A 133 22.31 -7.82 13.39
N VAL A 134 21.77 -6.66 13.71
CA VAL A 134 22.54 -5.41 13.82
C VAL A 134 22.06 -4.62 15.05
N TYR A 135 22.83 -3.62 15.46
CA TYR A 135 22.43 -2.70 16.53
C TYR A 135 22.17 -1.32 15.92
N GLU A 136 20.96 -0.86 16.04
CA GLU A 136 20.56 0.48 15.63
C GLU A 136 20.87 1.47 16.75
N THR A 137 21.24 2.70 16.37
CA THR A 137 21.44 3.80 17.32
C THR A 137 20.50 4.93 16.96
N ILE A 138 19.84 5.51 17.95
CA ILE A 138 18.92 6.65 17.75
C ILE A 138 19.59 7.78 16.97
N GLY A 139 18.89 8.32 15.97
CA GLY A 139 19.40 9.38 15.09
C GLY A 139 20.33 8.93 13.97
N THR A 140 20.61 7.62 13.86
CA THR A 140 21.29 7.05 12.69
C THR A 140 20.29 6.50 11.68
N PRO A 141 20.66 6.40 10.38
CA PRO A 141 19.82 5.74 9.38
C PRO A 141 19.46 4.30 9.78
N TYR A 142 18.26 3.85 9.45
CA TYR A 142 17.83 2.47 9.67
C TYR A 142 18.77 1.50 8.94
N PRO A 143 19.32 0.49 9.63
CA PRO A 143 20.42 -0.31 9.11
C PRO A 143 20.01 -1.34 8.05
N LEU A 144 18.81 -1.91 8.16
CA LEU A 144 18.30 -2.90 7.22
C LEU A 144 17.50 -2.24 6.11
N VAL A 145 17.49 -2.89 4.95
CA VAL A 145 16.71 -2.43 3.81
C VAL A 145 16.04 -3.60 3.08
N ALA A 146 14.89 -3.30 2.49
CA ALA A 146 14.15 -4.21 1.62
C ALA A 146 13.90 -3.55 0.26
N TYR A 147 13.89 -4.35 -0.80
CA TYR A 147 13.47 -3.91 -2.12
C TYR A 147 11.96 -3.69 -2.13
N SER A 148 11.51 -2.45 -2.40
CA SER A 148 10.13 -2.02 -2.18
C SER A 148 9.22 -2.10 -3.42
N LYS A 149 9.77 -2.23 -4.64
CA LYS A 149 8.95 -2.27 -5.87
C LYS A 149 8.17 -3.56 -6.07
N ALA A 150 8.57 -4.64 -5.41
CA ALA A 150 7.83 -5.89 -5.39
C ALA A 150 8.05 -6.63 -4.08
N THR A 151 7.02 -7.28 -3.61
CA THR A 151 7.04 -8.07 -2.38
C THR A 151 6.96 -9.54 -2.71
N VAL A 152 7.91 -10.33 -2.19
CA VAL A 152 7.84 -11.78 -2.20
C VAL A 152 7.37 -12.24 -0.83
N PRO A 153 6.23 -12.93 -0.69
CA PRO A 153 5.74 -13.37 0.62
C PRO A 153 6.82 -14.14 1.39
N GLN A 154 6.88 -13.92 2.70
CA GLN A 154 7.84 -14.57 3.60
C GLN A 154 9.32 -14.24 3.31
N SER A 155 9.60 -13.11 2.66
CA SER A 155 10.95 -12.64 2.37
C SER A 155 11.39 -11.42 3.20
N CYS A 156 10.56 -10.98 4.15
CA CYS A 156 10.87 -9.87 5.05
C CYS A 156 10.29 -10.10 6.44
N PHE A 157 11.02 -10.82 7.28
CA PHE A 157 10.71 -10.94 8.70
C PHE A 157 11.62 -10.00 9.48
N VAL A 158 11.06 -9.21 10.39
CA VAL A 158 11.79 -8.26 11.24
C VAL A 158 11.47 -8.51 12.70
N ASN A 159 12.49 -8.41 13.56
CA ASN A 159 12.34 -8.45 15.00
C ASN A 159 13.07 -7.23 15.57
N LEU A 160 12.32 -6.33 16.18
CA LEU A 160 12.85 -5.13 16.85
C LEU A 160 13.02 -5.40 18.35
N ALA A 161 14.13 -4.96 18.90
CA ALA A 161 14.45 -5.10 20.32
C ALA A 161 14.41 -6.55 20.87
N LYS A 162 14.54 -7.57 20.01
CA LYS A 162 14.44 -9.00 20.35
C LYS A 162 13.11 -9.36 21.02
N LYS A 163 12.01 -8.77 20.57
CA LYS A 163 10.65 -9.07 21.05
C LYS A 163 10.03 -10.23 20.28
N ALA A 164 9.20 -9.94 19.27
CA ALA A 164 8.56 -10.91 18.40
C ALA A 164 9.03 -10.76 16.97
N TRP A 165 8.95 -11.83 16.18
CA TRP A 165 9.12 -11.77 14.74
C TRP A 165 7.81 -11.35 14.07
N GLU A 166 7.89 -10.37 13.21
CA GLU A 166 6.76 -9.87 12.40
C GLU A 166 7.12 -9.97 10.93
N GLU A 167 6.17 -10.35 10.09
CA GLU A 167 6.35 -10.37 8.64
C GLU A 167 5.95 -8.99 8.08
N TYR A 168 6.90 -8.30 7.44
CA TYR A 168 6.72 -6.99 6.81
C TYR A 168 6.61 -7.13 5.29
N THR A 169 5.62 -7.87 4.82
CA THR A 169 5.39 -8.12 3.39
C THR A 169 5.16 -6.82 2.61
N ASP A 170 4.51 -5.85 3.21
CA ASP A 170 4.23 -4.52 2.66
C ASP A 170 5.46 -3.63 2.49
N ARG A 171 6.55 -3.93 3.20
CA ARG A 171 7.81 -3.18 3.12
C ARG A 171 8.76 -3.67 2.02
N GLY A 172 8.46 -4.80 1.40
CA GLY A 172 9.24 -5.35 0.30
C GLY A 172 9.98 -6.64 0.65
N THR A 173 11.00 -6.95 -0.14
CA THR A 173 11.84 -8.16 -0.02
C THR A 173 13.20 -7.79 0.55
N LEU A 174 13.57 -8.36 1.68
CA LEU A 174 14.85 -8.07 2.36
C LEU A 174 16.05 -8.52 1.49
N LEU A 175 17.08 -7.68 1.41
CA LEU A 175 18.29 -7.96 0.61
C LEU A 175 19.21 -8.95 1.32
N VAL A 176 18.75 -10.19 1.46
CA VAL A 176 19.49 -11.32 2.04
C VAL A 176 19.40 -12.51 1.10
N PHE A 177 20.55 -13.11 0.77
CA PHE A 177 20.72 -14.21 -0.14
C PHE A 177 21.47 -15.37 0.53
N ALA A 178 21.11 -16.59 0.16
CA ALA A 178 21.93 -17.77 0.43
C ALA A 178 23.12 -17.82 -0.53
N LEU A 179 24.31 -18.14 -0.06
CA LEU A 179 25.50 -18.36 -0.89
C LEU A 179 25.74 -19.86 -1.06
N PHE A 180 25.85 -20.29 -2.32
CA PHE A 180 26.13 -21.66 -2.71
C PHE A 180 27.48 -21.81 -3.40
N ASP A 181 27.99 -23.03 -3.47
CA ASP A 181 29.15 -23.35 -4.29
C ASP A 181 28.85 -23.13 -5.78
N GLU A 182 29.82 -22.58 -6.54
CA GLU A 182 29.65 -22.28 -7.97
C GLU A 182 29.26 -23.50 -8.81
N SER A 183 29.64 -24.70 -8.40
CA SER A 183 29.22 -25.94 -9.06
C SER A 183 27.70 -26.13 -9.10
N LEU A 184 26.95 -25.43 -8.26
CA LEU A 184 25.48 -25.42 -8.24
C LEU A 184 24.85 -24.34 -9.13
N SER A 185 25.64 -23.53 -9.85
CA SER A 185 25.11 -22.45 -10.71
C SER A 185 24.11 -22.96 -11.75
N SER A 186 24.31 -24.14 -12.31
CA SER A 186 23.39 -24.75 -13.27
C SER A 186 22.00 -25.09 -12.66
N ASN A 187 21.90 -25.26 -11.34
CA ASN A 187 20.62 -25.52 -10.66
C ASN A 187 19.78 -24.24 -10.54
N PHE A 188 20.39 -23.08 -10.72
CA PHE A 188 19.74 -21.78 -10.70
C PHE A 188 19.62 -21.15 -12.10
N GLN A 189 19.82 -21.92 -13.17
CA GLN A 189 19.46 -21.53 -14.54
C GLN A 189 17.97 -21.61 -14.76
N HIS A 190 17.43 -20.71 -15.58
CA HIS A 190 16.00 -20.66 -15.91
C HIS A 190 15.07 -20.58 -14.69
N VAL A 191 15.45 -19.82 -13.68
CA VAL A 191 14.63 -19.52 -12.50
C VAL A 191 14.21 -18.05 -12.53
N ALA A 192 12.91 -17.79 -12.42
CA ALA A 192 12.36 -16.46 -12.36
C ALA A 192 11.12 -16.42 -11.45
N TYR A 193 10.83 -15.24 -10.96
CA TYR A 193 9.64 -14.92 -10.19
C TYR A 193 8.81 -13.89 -10.96
N ALA A 194 7.50 -14.05 -10.95
CA ALA A 194 6.59 -13.07 -11.55
C ALA A 194 5.43 -12.80 -10.62
N GLN A 195 5.13 -11.52 -10.38
CA GLN A 195 4.05 -11.08 -9.50
C GLN A 195 3.33 -9.88 -10.11
N ASN A 196 2.01 -9.87 -10.03
CA ASN A 196 1.25 -8.66 -10.34
C ASN A 196 1.46 -7.62 -9.22
N THR A 197 1.86 -6.41 -9.60
CA THR A 197 2.14 -5.31 -8.67
C THR A 197 1.15 -4.17 -8.79
N THR A 198 0.52 -4.01 -9.97
CA THR A 198 -0.51 -3.01 -10.20
C THR A 198 -1.61 -3.59 -11.07
N HIS A 199 -2.85 -3.23 -10.79
CA HIS A 199 -4.03 -3.63 -11.55
C HIS A 199 -5.12 -2.56 -11.41
N PRO A 200 -6.17 -2.57 -12.25
CA PRO A 200 -7.34 -1.73 -12.05
C PRO A 200 -7.98 -1.97 -10.67
N GLN A 201 -8.67 -0.96 -10.14
CA GLN A 201 -9.37 -1.08 -8.84
C GLN A 201 -10.30 -2.30 -8.80
N THR A 202 -10.99 -2.59 -9.90
CA THR A 202 -11.86 -3.75 -10.07
C THR A 202 -11.52 -4.47 -11.37
N VAL A 203 -11.61 -5.79 -11.35
CA VAL A 203 -11.42 -6.65 -12.52
C VAL A 203 -12.68 -7.48 -12.70
N ALA A 204 -13.20 -7.59 -13.93
CA ALA A 204 -14.34 -8.45 -14.20
C ALA A 204 -13.92 -9.94 -14.19
N PRO A 205 -14.80 -10.87 -13.75
CA PRO A 205 -14.52 -12.30 -13.78
C PRO A 205 -14.23 -12.80 -15.20
N GLU A 206 -13.26 -13.72 -15.31
CA GLU A 206 -12.84 -14.35 -16.57
C GLU A 206 -12.52 -13.37 -17.70
N ARG A 207 -11.94 -12.21 -17.36
CA ARG A 207 -11.54 -11.17 -18.32
C ARG A 207 -10.06 -10.86 -18.26
N ASP A 208 -9.54 -10.45 -19.42
CA ASP A 208 -8.21 -9.88 -19.51
C ASP A 208 -8.24 -8.45 -18.95
N PHE A 209 -7.18 -8.10 -18.21
CA PHE A 209 -6.95 -6.76 -17.70
C PHE A 209 -5.48 -6.39 -17.89
N THR A 210 -5.18 -5.11 -17.96
CA THR A 210 -3.81 -4.62 -17.99
C THR A 210 -3.31 -4.42 -16.57
N GLY A 211 -2.13 -4.95 -16.26
CA GLY A 211 -1.50 -4.80 -14.96
C GLY A 211 0.01 -4.72 -15.06
N GLY A 212 0.65 -4.15 -14.04
CA GLY A 212 2.09 -4.20 -13.86
C GLY A 212 2.50 -5.58 -13.37
N LEU A 213 3.37 -6.25 -14.11
CA LEU A 213 3.97 -7.52 -13.71
C LEU A 213 5.44 -7.28 -13.35
N TYR A 214 5.78 -7.44 -12.08
CA TYR A 214 7.19 -7.51 -11.68
C TYR A 214 7.75 -8.87 -12.02
N VAL A 215 8.86 -8.89 -12.74
CA VAL A 215 9.60 -10.10 -13.09
C VAL A 215 11.02 -9.97 -12.54
N HIS A 216 11.42 -10.95 -11.74
CA HIS A 216 12.78 -11.06 -11.22
C HIS A 216 13.49 -12.26 -11.85
N ASN A 217 14.66 -12.01 -12.39
CA ASN A 217 15.56 -13.03 -12.94
C ASN A 217 16.45 -13.58 -11.82
N PHE A 218 16.18 -14.77 -11.34
CA PHE A 218 17.06 -15.48 -10.40
C PHE A 218 18.16 -16.29 -11.12
N SER A 219 18.19 -16.24 -12.46
CA SER A 219 19.14 -17.00 -13.27
C SER A 219 20.47 -16.26 -13.42
N THR A 220 21.49 -17.03 -13.80
CA THR A 220 22.83 -16.51 -14.13
C THR A 220 22.90 -15.91 -15.54
N GLU A 221 21.83 -16.05 -16.35
CA GLU A 221 21.77 -15.58 -17.73
C GLU A 221 20.64 -14.55 -17.91
N PRO A 222 20.78 -13.62 -18.88
CA PRO A 222 19.73 -12.67 -19.19
C PRO A 222 18.44 -13.33 -19.66
N ILE A 223 17.28 -12.79 -19.26
CA ILE A 223 15.96 -13.24 -19.71
C ILE A 223 15.43 -12.28 -20.77
N THR A 224 15.12 -12.80 -21.96
CA THR A 224 14.50 -12.06 -23.07
C THR A 224 12.99 -12.32 -23.19
N SER A 225 12.52 -13.45 -22.65
CA SER A 225 11.10 -13.81 -22.65
C SER A 225 10.76 -14.75 -21.51
N ILE A 226 9.51 -14.68 -21.05
CA ILE A 226 8.92 -15.66 -20.13
C ILE A 226 7.58 -16.13 -20.64
N GLU A 227 7.19 -17.37 -20.30
CA GLU A 227 5.81 -17.82 -20.33
C GLU A 227 5.32 -17.93 -18.88
N ILE A 228 4.16 -17.34 -18.59
CA ILE A 228 3.52 -17.43 -17.26
C ILE A 228 2.21 -18.22 -17.35
N ALA A 229 1.98 -19.03 -16.32
CA ALA A 229 0.69 -19.65 -16.02
C ALA A 229 -0.02 -18.78 -14.98
N MET A 230 -1.15 -18.17 -15.35
CA MET A 230 -1.98 -17.34 -14.49
C MET A 230 -3.15 -18.15 -13.96
N GLN A 231 -3.31 -18.19 -12.66
CA GLN A 231 -4.38 -18.92 -11.97
C GLN A 231 -5.14 -17.93 -11.06
N GLY A 232 -6.31 -17.47 -11.49
CA GLY A 232 -7.25 -16.77 -10.65
C GLY A 232 -8.14 -17.75 -9.89
N GLN A 233 -8.64 -17.34 -8.72
CA GLN A 233 -9.56 -18.15 -7.93
C GLN A 233 -10.78 -18.56 -8.75
N GLY A 234 -11.23 -19.81 -8.61
CA GLY A 234 -12.31 -20.42 -9.37
C GLY A 234 -11.91 -20.92 -10.77
N ALA A 235 -10.78 -20.48 -11.33
CA ALA A 235 -10.32 -20.99 -12.63
C ALA A 235 -9.88 -22.45 -12.53
N THR A 236 -10.45 -23.30 -13.38
CA THR A 236 -10.14 -24.75 -13.41
C THR A 236 -8.83 -25.07 -14.12
N VAL A 237 -8.39 -24.20 -15.03
CA VAL A 237 -7.16 -24.35 -15.81
C VAL A 237 -6.43 -23.01 -15.84
N PRO A 238 -5.10 -22.98 -15.63
CA PRO A 238 -4.33 -21.75 -15.74
C PRO A 238 -4.34 -21.22 -17.18
N THR A 239 -4.36 -19.90 -17.31
CA THR A 239 -4.18 -19.23 -18.60
C THR A 239 -2.71 -18.96 -18.84
N LEU A 240 -2.19 -19.38 -20.00
CA LEU A 240 -0.79 -19.15 -20.39
C LEU A 240 -0.64 -17.85 -21.18
N ARG A 241 0.41 -17.10 -20.89
CA ARG A 241 0.82 -15.90 -21.66
C ARG A 241 2.33 -15.87 -21.81
N THR A 242 2.79 -15.58 -23.02
CA THR A 242 4.20 -15.29 -23.30
C THR A 242 4.40 -13.78 -23.30
N ILE A 243 5.42 -13.33 -22.56
CA ILE A 243 5.82 -11.93 -22.45
C ILE A 243 7.23 -11.82 -23.00
N GLN A 244 7.42 -10.93 -23.98
CA GLN A 244 8.73 -10.59 -24.55
C GLN A 244 9.21 -9.30 -23.88
N PHE A 245 10.49 -9.21 -23.59
CA PHE A 245 11.09 -8.01 -23.00
C PHE A 245 11.82 -7.22 -24.08
N ASP A 246 11.53 -5.93 -24.20
CA ASP A 246 12.23 -5.02 -25.13
C ASP A 246 13.73 -4.90 -24.77
N LYS A 247 14.04 -5.00 -23.48
CA LYS A 247 15.40 -5.09 -22.95
C LYS A 247 15.50 -6.35 -22.11
N PRO A 248 16.54 -7.18 -22.29
CA PRO A 248 16.76 -8.33 -21.45
C PRO A 248 16.79 -7.96 -19.96
N ILE A 249 16.23 -8.81 -19.12
CA ILE A 249 16.43 -8.71 -17.67
C ILE A 249 17.75 -9.38 -17.37
N GLU A 250 18.76 -8.61 -16.99
CA GLU A 250 20.08 -9.11 -16.66
C GLU A 250 20.05 -10.13 -15.52
N ALA A 251 21.10 -10.93 -15.41
CA ALA A 251 21.25 -11.90 -14.32
C ALA A 251 21.04 -11.23 -12.94
N TYR A 252 20.21 -11.84 -12.10
CA TYR A 252 19.82 -11.33 -10.77
C TYR A 252 19.17 -9.94 -10.80
N GLY A 253 18.75 -9.47 -11.97
CA GLY A 253 18.01 -8.23 -12.15
C GLY A 253 16.49 -8.42 -11.99
N GLY A 254 15.78 -7.32 -11.94
CA GLY A 254 14.32 -7.30 -11.92
C GLY A 254 13.77 -6.08 -12.65
N THR A 255 12.56 -6.22 -13.18
CA THR A 255 11.86 -5.13 -13.87
C THR A 255 10.36 -5.25 -13.71
N VAL A 256 9.67 -4.13 -13.80
CA VAL A 256 8.20 -4.09 -13.94
C VAL A 256 7.87 -3.87 -15.40
N VAL A 257 6.98 -4.69 -15.94
CA VAL A 257 6.47 -4.55 -17.31
C VAL A 257 4.94 -4.48 -17.27
N GLU A 258 4.36 -3.72 -18.17
CA GLU A 258 2.91 -3.74 -18.41
C GLU A 258 2.56 -5.01 -19.18
N ALA A 259 1.58 -5.76 -18.69
CA ALA A 259 1.19 -7.05 -19.27
C ALA A 259 -0.33 -7.23 -19.30
N SER A 260 -0.81 -7.99 -20.29
CA SER A 260 -2.18 -8.47 -20.33
C SER A 260 -2.30 -9.71 -19.43
N LEU A 261 -3.00 -9.57 -18.32
CA LEU A 261 -3.26 -10.59 -17.31
C LEU A 261 -4.72 -11.04 -17.40
N ARG A 262 -5.07 -12.18 -16.78
CA ARG A 262 -6.44 -12.70 -16.78
C ARG A 262 -6.89 -13.07 -15.37
N SER A 263 -8.09 -12.63 -14.99
CA SER A 263 -8.74 -12.95 -13.73
C SER A 263 -9.31 -14.38 -13.69
N GLY A 264 -9.65 -14.87 -12.49
CA GLY A 264 -10.43 -16.09 -12.29
C GLY A 264 -11.92 -15.88 -12.46
N SER A 265 -12.72 -16.92 -12.15
CA SER A 265 -14.19 -16.89 -12.25
C SER A 265 -14.89 -16.41 -10.99
N ASP A 266 -14.26 -16.55 -9.82
CA ASP A 266 -14.87 -16.20 -8.54
C ASP A 266 -14.91 -14.69 -8.35
N GLU A 267 -16.08 -14.18 -7.93
CA GLU A 267 -16.26 -12.80 -7.50
C GLU A 267 -15.90 -12.67 -6.02
N GLY A 268 -15.30 -11.54 -5.64
CA GLY A 268 -15.01 -11.22 -4.25
C GLY A 268 -14.15 -9.98 -4.11
N THR A 269 -14.21 -9.34 -2.95
CA THR A 269 -13.44 -8.13 -2.63
C THR A 269 -11.97 -8.40 -2.38
N SER A 270 -11.56 -9.66 -2.23
CA SER A 270 -10.18 -10.09 -2.04
C SER A 270 -10.01 -11.54 -2.46
N VAL A 271 -9.91 -11.80 -3.76
CA VAL A 271 -9.73 -13.14 -4.31
C VAL A 271 -8.29 -13.41 -4.68
N ASP A 272 -7.88 -14.67 -4.55
CA ASP A 272 -6.50 -15.09 -4.84
C ASP A 272 -6.23 -15.12 -6.34
N TRP A 273 -5.05 -14.63 -6.70
CA TRP A 273 -4.50 -14.69 -8.05
C TRP A 273 -3.01 -15.03 -7.99
N THR A 274 -2.57 -15.93 -8.86
CA THR A 274 -1.16 -16.34 -8.90
C THR A 274 -0.60 -16.28 -10.31
N ALA A 275 0.71 -16.01 -10.41
CA ALA A 275 1.50 -16.16 -11.62
C ALA A 275 2.68 -17.11 -11.36
N THR A 276 2.84 -18.11 -12.21
CA THR A 276 3.98 -19.04 -12.16
C THR A 276 4.71 -18.97 -13.48
N VAL A 277 6.02 -18.77 -13.46
CA VAL A 277 6.83 -18.80 -14.67
C VAL A 277 6.99 -20.26 -15.10
N THR A 278 6.57 -20.57 -16.32
CA THR A 278 6.63 -21.94 -16.90
C THR A 278 7.74 -22.09 -17.91
N LYS A 279 8.10 -21.02 -18.64
CA LYS A 279 9.26 -21.01 -19.55
C LYS A 279 10.06 -19.73 -19.44
N ILE A 280 11.36 -19.86 -19.70
CA ILE A 280 12.33 -18.77 -19.79
C ILE A 280 13.13 -18.94 -21.09
N ASN A 281 13.13 -17.92 -21.96
CA ASN A 281 13.80 -17.97 -23.25
C ASN A 281 13.43 -19.21 -24.09
N GLY A 282 12.15 -19.65 -23.97
CA GLY A 282 11.65 -20.85 -24.64
C GLY A 282 11.97 -22.19 -23.99
N ASN A 283 12.82 -22.23 -22.96
CA ASN A 283 13.14 -23.44 -22.19
C ASN A 283 12.21 -23.57 -20.96
N GLU A 284 11.96 -24.81 -20.53
CA GLU A 284 11.20 -25.07 -19.30
C GLU A 284 11.85 -24.35 -18.11
N ALA A 285 11.03 -23.57 -17.38
CA ALA A 285 11.51 -22.90 -16.20
C ALA A 285 11.76 -23.90 -15.07
N GLN A 286 12.82 -23.69 -14.35
CA GLN A 286 13.01 -24.33 -13.06
C GLN A 286 12.25 -23.48 -12.05
N ALA A 287 10.96 -23.77 -11.88
CA ALA A 287 10.04 -22.90 -11.15
C ALA A 287 10.54 -22.58 -9.74
N GLY A 288 10.65 -21.30 -9.46
CA GLY A 288 10.75 -20.77 -8.12
C GLY A 288 9.37 -20.67 -7.46
N ARG A 289 9.20 -19.71 -6.57
CA ARG A 289 7.91 -19.41 -5.92
C ARG A 289 6.91 -18.82 -6.92
N PRO A 290 5.62 -19.20 -6.85
CA PRO A 290 4.58 -18.46 -7.56
C PRO A 290 4.40 -17.07 -6.93
N GLY A 291 4.20 -16.05 -7.75
CA GLY A 291 3.78 -14.73 -7.29
C GLY A 291 2.29 -14.74 -6.95
N THR A 292 1.92 -14.22 -5.79
CA THR A 292 0.53 -14.16 -5.32
C THR A 292 0.07 -12.73 -5.16
N THR A 293 -1.17 -12.43 -5.55
CA THR A 293 -1.79 -11.11 -5.45
C THR A 293 -3.24 -11.29 -5.05
N LYS A 294 -3.82 -10.30 -4.36
CA LYS A 294 -5.25 -10.21 -4.13
C LYS A 294 -5.85 -9.26 -5.15
N LEU A 295 -6.95 -9.69 -5.78
CA LEU A 295 -7.73 -8.88 -6.70
C LEU A 295 -9.12 -8.64 -6.13
N TYR A 296 -9.72 -7.50 -6.47
CA TYR A 296 -11.15 -7.30 -6.33
C TYR A 296 -11.82 -7.66 -7.67
N VAL A 297 -12.44 -8.84 -7.72
CA VAL A 297 -13.07 -9.38 -8.94
C VAL A 297 -14.58 -9.21 -8.83
N THR A 298 -15.16 -8.40 -9.72
CA THR A 298 -16.60 -8.12 -9.71
C THR A 298 -17.12 -7.63 -11.05
N TYR A 299 -18.41 -7.86 -11.33
CA TYR A 299 -19.13 -7.18 -12.42
C TYR A 299 -19.66 -5.80 -11.99
N ASP A 300 -19.62 -5.47 -10.70
CA ASP A 300 -20.08 -4.18 -10.19
C ASP A 300 -19.10 -3.08 -10.55
N ASN A 301 -19.60 -1.98 -11.08
CA ASN A 301 -18.78 -0.82 -11.50
C ASN A 301 -19.14 0.39 -10.62
N PHE A 302 -18.71 0.37 -9.38
CA PHE A 302 -18.84 1.49 -8.47
C PHE A 302 -17.75 2.53 -8.72
N ILE A 303 -18.10 3.81 -8.61
CA ILE A 303 -17.15 4.92 -8.74
C ILE A 303 -16.73 5.36 -7.36
N ARG A 304 -15.43 5.35 -7.08
CA ARG A 304 -14.87 5.75 -5.79
C ARG A 304 -15.00 7.26 -5.56
N THR A 305 -15.55 7.61 -4.41
CA THR A 305 -15.41 8.93 -3.78
C THR A 305 -14.76 8.70 -2.40
N PRO A 306 -13.48 9.05 -2.21
CA PRO A 306 -12.81 8.86 -0.92
C PRO A 306 -13.40 9.77 0.16
N LEU A 307 -13.40 9.28 1.39
CA LEU A 307 -13.70 10.03 2.59
C LEU A 307 -12.40 10.48 3.26
N ILE A 308 -12.36 11.75 3.61
CA ILE A 308 -11.28 12.39 4.39
C ILE A 308 -11.87 12.86 5.69
N GLU A 309 -11.34 12.42 6.82
CA GLU A 309 -11.77 12.82 8.16
C GLU A 309 -10.58 13.48 8.88
N GLU A 310 -10.69 14.76 9.16
CA GLU A 310 -9.70 15.54 9.93
C GLU A 310 -10.06 15.51 11.41
N PHE A 311 -9.05 15.41 12.29
CA PHE A 311 -9.17 15.61 13.74
C PHE A 311 -8.47 16.90 14.13
N THR A 312 -9.24 17.86 14.64
CA THR A 312 -8.82 19.25 14.83
C THR A 312 -9.41 19.87 16.10
N SER A 313 -8.98 21.08 16.44
CA SER A 313 -9.57 21.91 17.49
C SER A 313 -9.19 23.37 17.29
N GLN A 314 -10.10 24.29 17.61
CA GLN A 314 -9.81 25.74 17.65
C GLN A 314 -8.62 26.10 18.54
N ARG A 315 -8.30 25.26 19.53
CA ARG A 315 -7.22 25.50 20.50
C ARG A 315 -5.89 24.87 20.11
N CYS A 316 -5.86 24.13 19.03
CA CYS A 316 -4.67 23.49 18.49
C CYS A 316 -3.84 24.50 17.67
N ILE A 317 -2.56 24.65 18.01
CA ILE A 317 -1.67 25.64 17.37
C ILE A 317 -1.31 25.22 15.95
N ASN A 318 -1.09 23.92 15.71
CA ASN A 318 -0.62 23.38 14.42
C ASN A 318 -1.78 23.08 13.45
N CYS A 319 -3.03 23.01 13.94
CA CYS A 319 -4.18 22.63 13.12
C CYS A 319 -4.46 23.58 11.93
N PRO A 320 -4.37 24.91 12.06
CA PRO A 320 -4.66 25.76 10.91
C PRO A 320 -3.63 25.64 9.79
N GLN A 321 -2.37 25.33 10.10
CA GLN A 321 -1.36 25.09 9.08
C GLN A 321 -1.63 23.77 8.34
N MET A 322 -1.98 22.71 9.06
CA MET A 322 -2.38 21.44 8.46
C MET A 322 -3.58 21.64 7.52
N ALA A 323 -4.65 22.25 8.01
CA ALA A 323 -5.84 22.54 7.21
C ALA A 323 -5.53 23.36 5.96
N TYR A 324 -4.64 24.36 6.06
CA TYR A 324 -4.19 25.15 4.91
C TYR A 324 -3.54 24.30 3.82
N PHE A 325 -2.61 23.42 4.17
CA PHE A 325 -1.94 22.56 3.19
C PHE A 325 -2.86 21.46 2.66
N LEU A 326 -3.77 20.95 3.49
CA LEU A 326 -4.82 20.05 3.05
C LEU A 326 -5.75 20.74 2.03
N ASP A 327 -6.22 21.95 2.32
CA ASP A 327 -7.07 22.71 1.39
C ASP A 327 -6.36 22.93 0.04
N LYS A 328 -5.06 23.28 0.04
CA LYS A 328 -4.27 23.38 -1.19
C LYS A 328 -4.21 22.06 -1.96
N ALA A 329 -4.03 20.94 -1.27
CA ALA A 329 -4.05 19.62 -1.91
C ALA A 329 -5.44 19.29 -2.49
N LEU A 330 -6.52 19.61 -1.78
CA LEU A 330 -7.88 19.42 -2.24
C LEU A 330 -8.24 20.30 -3.45
N ASP A 331 -7.69 21.52 -3.52
CA ASP A 331 -7.83 22.42 -4.67
C ASP A 331 -7.10 21.88 -5.92
N GLU A 332 -5.95 21.23 -5.74
CA GLU A 332 -5.17 20.60 -6.82
C GLU A 332 -5.74 19.25 -7.26
N TYR A 333 -6.52 18.59 -6.40
CA TYR A 333 -7.06 17.28 -6.69
C TYR A 333 -8.23 17.35 -7.69
N GLU A 334 -8.12 16.68 -8.82
CA GLU A 334 -9.13 16.73 -9.90
C GLU A 334 -10.33 15.78 -9.68
N GLY A 335 -10.29 14.87 -8.70
CA GLY A 335 -11.35 13.89 -8.41
C GLY A 335 -12.42 14.40 -7.45
N ASN A 336 -13.48 13.59 -7.26
CA ASN A 336 -14.46 13.82 -6.21
C ASN A 336 -13.91 13.32 -4.87
N TYR A 337 -14.24 14.00 -3.80
CA TYR A 337 -13.95 13.59 -2.43
C TYR A 337 -15.06 14.05 -1.48
N VAL A 338 -15.13 13.44 -0.31
CA VAL A 338 -15.95 13.89 0.83
C VAL A 338 -15.00 14.25 1.96
N TYR A 339 -15.17 15.43 2.55
CA TYR A 339 -14.36 15.91 3.66
C TYR A 339 -15.23 16.28 4.85
N VAL A 340 -14.83 15.83 6.05
CA VAL A 340 -15.43 16.23 7.33
C VAL A 340 -14.34 16.50 8.36
N SER A 341 -14.61 17.39 9.34
CA SER A 341 -13.73 17.65 10.46
C SER A 341 -14.37 17.30 11.79
N HIS A 342 -13.68 16.49 12.58
CA HIS A 342 -14.02 16.10 13.94
C HIS A 342 -13.29 17.01 14.91
N HIS A 343 -14.03 17.88 15.59
CA HIS A 343 -13.46 18.75 16.63
C HIS A 343 -13.33 17.97 17.93
N THR A 344 -12.15 17.43 18.21
CA THR A 344 -11.89 16.55 19.34
C THR A 344 -10.41 16.54 19.73
N GLY A 345 -9.96 15.56 20.52
CA GLY A 345 -8.60 15.43 21.03
C GLY A 345 -8.48 15.96 22.45
N PHE A 346 -7.30 16.46 22.82
CA PHE A 346 -6.98 16.87 24.18
C PHE A 346 -7.60 18.23 24.61
N GLN A 347 -8.24 18.96 23.70
CA GLN A 347 -8.89 20.24 23.99
C GLN A 347 -10.21 20.39 23.26
N GLU A 348 -11.29 20.44 24.04
CA GLU A 348 -12.62 20.72 23.52
C GLU A 348 -12.78 22.19 23.13
N ASP A 349 -13.66 22.42 22.14
CA ASP A 349 -14.07 23.74 21.69
C ASP A 349 -15.59 23.79 21.41
N VAL A 350 -16.05 24.87 20.83
CA VAL A 350 -17.49 25.07 20.59
C VAL A 350 -18.09 24.16 19.52
N PHE A 351 -17.24 23.55 18.69
CA PHE A 351 -17.64 22.61 17.64
C PHE A 351 -17.60 21.15 18.09
N THR A 352 -16.97 20.87 19.25
CA THR A 352 -16.80 19.50 19.77
C THR A 352 -18.13 18.85 20.07
N THR A 353 -18.33 17.64 19.57
CA THR A 353 -19.46 16.77 19.90
C THR A 353 -19.01 15.47 20.57
N GLN A 354 -19.94 14.79 21.28
CA GLN A 354 -19.64 13.50 21.89
C GLN A 354 -19.28 12.43 20.84
N PRO A 355 -19.98 12.32 19.69
CA PRO A 355 -19.62 11.36 18.64
C PRO A 355 -18.22 11.58 18.05
N ASP A 356 -17.73 12.82 17.94
CA ASP A 356 -16.37 13.08 17.44
C ASP A 356 -15.30 12.40 18.28
N ARG A 357 -15.46 12.42 19.61
CA ARG A 357 -14.55 11.73 20.53
C ARG A 357 -14.62 10.23 20.37
N GLU A 358 -15.84 9.69 20.27
CA GLU A 358 -16.01 8.24 20.12
C GLU A 358 -15.36 7.74 18.85
N ILE A 359 -15.44 8.49 17.75
CA ILE A 359 -14.77 8.16 16.49
C ILE A 359 -13.25 8.15 16.68
N LEU A 360 -12.68 9.17 17.31
CA LEU A 360 -11.24 9.22 17.60
C LEU A 360 -10.80 7.99 18.41
N TYR A 361 -11.55 7.62 19.46
CA TYR A 361 -11.20 6.47 20.31
C TYR A 361 -11.34 5.13 19.58
N VAL A 362 -12.35 4.98 18.74
CA VAL A 362 -12.57 3.74 17.99
C VAL A 362 -11.43 3.47 17.02
N PHE A 363 -10.90 4.49 16.34
CA PHE A 363 -9.89 4.32 15.31
C PHE A 363 -8.46 4.64 15.77
N GLY A 364 -8.27 5.49 16.77
CA GLY A 364 -6.96 5.91 17.28
C GLY A 364 -6.57 5.28 18.61
N GLY A 365 -7.55 4.83 19.41
CA GLY A 365 -7.33 4.40 20.80
C GLY A 365 -7.05 5.56 21.75
N TYR A 366 -7.16 5.29 23.06
CA TYR A 366 -7.01 6.32 24.11
C TYR A 366 -5.60 6.93 24.21
N GLU A 367 -4.59 6.25 23.70
CA GLU A 367 -3.19 6.70 23.77
C GLU A 367 -2.81 7.65 22.61
N ASN A 368 -3.68 7.79 21.61
CA ASN A 368 -3.43 8.54 20.37
C ASN A 368 -4.36 9.75 20.21
N GLU A 369 -4.70 10.41 21.32
CA GLU A 369 -5.46 11.66 21.30
C GLU A 369 -4.56 12.84 20.94
N TYR A 370 -4.28 13.03 19.64
CA TYR A 370 -3.48 14.17 19.19
C TYR A 370 -4.12 14.89 18.01
N ASN A 371 -3.90 16.20 17.96
CA ASN A 371 -4.24 17.08 16.86
C ASN A 371 -2.96 17.81 16.39
N PRO A 372 -2.83 18.13 15.09
CA PRO A 372 -3.70 17.70 14.00
C PRO A 372 -3.50 16.25 13.62
N ALA A 373 -4.56 15.60 13.14
CA ALA A 373 -4.51 14.25 12.61
C ALA A 373 -5.54 14.08 11.47
N ILE A 374 -5.33 13.07 10.64
CA ILE A 374 -6.16 12.82 9.48
C ILE A 374 -6.36 11.31 9.27
N MET A 375 -7.48 10.92 8.71
CA MET A 375 -7.74 9.54 8.34
C MET A 375 -8.44 9.51 6.97
N TYR A 376 -8.07 8.54 6.14
CA TYR A 376 -8.61 8.35 4.80
C TYR A 376 -9.37 7.02 4.71
N ASN A 377 -10.63 7.06 4.25
CA ASN A 377 -11.48 5.89 4.09
C ASN A 377 -11.55 4.97 5.32
N ARG A 378 -11.26 5.45 6.52
CA ARG A 378 -11.14 4.65 7.76
C ARG A 378 -10.29 3.40 7.58
N ALA A 379 -9.24 3.49 6.77
CA ALA A 379 -8.38 2.37 6.39
C ALA A 379 -6.91 2.70 6.63
N ILE A 380 -6.10 1.66 6.79
CA ILE A 380 -4.65 1.77 6.77
C ILE A 380 -4.22 1.91 5.30
N LEU A 381 -3.64 3.05 4.93
CA LEU A 381 -3.12 3.27 3.58
C LEU A 381 -1.84 2.45 3.36
N GLU A 382 -1.53 2.18 2.10
CA GLU A 382 -0.28 1.51 1.71
C GLU A 382 0.94 2.29 2.24
N GLY A 383 1.84 1.58 2.92
CA GLY A 383 3.02 2.17 3.55
C GLY A 383 2.81 2.71 4.97
N GLU A 384 1.57 2.76 5.45
CA GLU A 384 1.21 3.17 6.80
C GLU A 384 0.95 1.96 7.71
N ASN A 385 0.94 2.20 9.03
CA ASN A 385 0.66 1.18 10.04
C ASN A 385 -0.49 1.55 10.98
N GLN A 386 -1.10 2.72 10.76
CA GLN A 386 -2.19 3.27 11.56
C GLN A 386 -3.29 3.83 10.66
N ILE A 387 -4.54 3.78 11.14
CA ILE A 387 -5.68 4.40 10.46
C ILE A 387 -5.62 5.92 10.58
N ILE A 388 -5.37 6.42 11.80
CA ILE A 388 -5.25 7.86 12.08
C ILE A 388 -3.77 8.23 12.02
N GLN A 389 -3.46 9.19 11.16
CA GLN A 389 -2.10 9.68 10.92
C GLN A 389 -1.94 11.07 11.51
N GLY A 390 -0.91 11.26 12.34
CA GLY A 390 -0.49 12.59 12.79
C GLY A 390 0.22 13.33 11.67
N VAL A 391 -0.19 14.55 11.40
CA VAL A 391 0.32 15.32 10.29
C VAL A 391 1.16 16.49 10.79
N ARG A 392 2.37 16.63 10.23
CA ARG A 392 3.30 17.74 10.49
C ARG A 392 3.88 18.33 9.21
N ASP A 393 3.34 17.92 8.07
CA ASP A 393 3.87 18.33 6.78
C ASP A 393 3.42 19.73 6.41
N MET A 394 4.39 20.51 5.96
CA MET A 394 4.22 21.93 5.60
C MET A 394 4.19 22.11 4.07
N SER A 395 3.58 21.16 3.36
CA SER A 395 3.38 21.19 1.90
C SER A 395 2.15 20.37 1.49
N PRO A 396 1.52 20.62 0.32
CA PRO A 396 0.37 19.85 -0.16
C PRO A 396 0.71 18.42 -0.59
N THR A 397 1.97 18.13 -0.96
CA THR A 397 2.37 16.87 -1.61
C THR A 397 1.99 15.61 -0.83
N PRO A 398 2.26 15.48 0.49
CA PRO A 398 1.91 14.26 1.23
C PRO A 398 0.39 14.00 1.27
N TYR A 399 -0.42 15.07 1.33
CA TYR A 399 -1.88 14.95 1.31
C TYR A 399 -2.39 14.49 -0.06
N LEU A 400 -1.79 15.00 -1.16
CA LEU A 400 -2.11 14.54 -2.52
C LEU A 400 -1.74 13.07 -2.71
N GLU A 401 -0.59 12.63 -2.22
CA GLU A 401 -0.15 11.24 -2.28
C GLU A 401 -1.10 10.32 -1.50
N ALA A 402 -1.46 10.69 -0.27
CA ALA A 402 -2.42 9.94 0.54
C ALA A 402 -3.81 9.90 -0.11
N LEU A 403 -4.27 11.02 -0.68
CA LEU A 403 -5.55 11.09 -1.38
C LEU A 403 -5.55 10.25 -2.66
N ALA A 404 -4.43 10.20 -3.39
CA ALA A 404 -4.26 9.33 -4.54
C ALA A 404 -4.36 7.84 -4.13
N LEU A 405 -3.70 7.43 -3.04
CA LEU A 405 -3.82 6.08 -2.49
C LEU A 405 -5.27 5.77 -2.09
N ALA A 406 -5.94 6.68 -1.36
CA ALA A 406 -7.33 6.51 -0.93
C ALA A 406 -8.30 6.41 -2.12
N SER A 407 -8.05 7.17 -3.19
CA SER A 407 -8.85 7.17 -4.41
C SER A 407 -8.66 5.92 -5.24
N ASN A 408 -7.49 5.29 -5.14
CA ASN A 408 -7.17 4.03 -5.81
C ASN A 408 -7.70 2.79 -5.07
N MET A 409 -8.26 2.95 -3.87
CA MET A 409 -8.93 1.85 -3.17
C MET A 409 -10.23 1.48 -3.88
N PRO A 410 -10.59 0.18 -4.00
CA PRO A 410 -11.83 -0.24 -4.66
C PRO A 410 -13.08 0.38 -4.02
N ALA A 411 -14.02 0.89 -4.82
CA ALA A 411 -15.36 1.20 -4.35
C ALA A 411 -16.19 -0.08 -4.28
N MET A 412 -16.88 -0.30 -3.16
CA MET A 412 -17.66 -1.52 -2.90
C MET A 412 -19.13 -1.22 -2.62
N ALA A 413 -19.57 0.02 -2.82
CA ALA A 413 -20.95 0.44 -2.71
C ALA A 413 -21.24 1.65 -3.60
N GLU A 414 -22.51 1.78 -3.97
CA GLU A 414 -23.11 3.01 -4.46
C GLU A 414 -23.94 3.61 -3.33
N VAL A 415 -23.82 4.91 -3.10
CA VAL A 415 -24.51 5.63 -2.01
C VAL A 415 -25.11 6.90 -2.58
N SER A 416 -26.37 7.18 -2.29
CA SER A 416 -27.09 8.37 -2.71
C SER A 416 -27.80 9.01 -1.53
N ILE A 417 -27.87 10.36 -1.52
CA ILE A 417 -28.60 11.14 -0.52
C ILE A 417 -29.68 11.97 -1.20
N GLU A 418 -30.88 11.91 -0.65
CA GLU A 418 -32.00 12.78 -1.01
C GLU A 418 -32.50 13.49 0.25
N ALA A 419 -32.68 14.81 0.16
CA ALA A 419 -33.24 15.61 1.25
C ALA A 419 -34.58 16.23 0.83
N THR A 420 -35.53 16.18 1.76
CA THR A 420 -36.81 16.89 1.70
C THR A 420 -36.98 17.72 2.97
N GLU A 421 -38.03 18.54 3.06
CA GLU A 421 -38.33 19.29 4.28
C GLU A 421 -38.48 18.38 5.51
N SER A 422 -38.99 17.16 5.34
CA SER A 422 -39.33 16.25 6.45
C SER A 422 -38.34 15.12 6.67
N ALA A 423 -37.49 14.77 5.67
CA ALA A 423 -36.65 13.60 5.74
C ALA A 423 -35.32 13.75 4.98
N VAL A 424 -34.29 13.10 5.50
CA VAL A 424 -33.05 12.77 4.81
C VAL A 424 -33.05 11.28 4.54
N ARG A 425 -33.06 10.89 3.27
CA ARG A 425 -33.07 9.51 2.81
C ARG A 425 -31.71 9.15 2.24
N VAL A 426 -31.14 8.06 2.72
CA VAL A 426 -29.90 7.49 2.17
C VAL A 426 -30.21 6.11 1.62
N SER A 427 -29.89 5.91 0.35
CA SER A 427 -30.12 4.66 -0.33
C SER A 427 -28.91 4.26 -1.16
N GLY A 428 -28.81 2.98 -1.49
CA GLY A 428 -27.69 2.51 -2.29
C GLY A 428 -27.68 1.01 -2.48
N ARG A 429 -26.54 0.53 -2.96
CA ARG A 429 -26.30 -0.90 -3.18
C ARG A 429 -24.86 -1.23 -2.81
N VAL A 430 -24.65 -2.34 -2.13
CA VAL A 430 -23.31 -2.87 -1.83
C VAL A 430 -22.93 -3.99 -2.81
N ALA A 431 -21.63 -4.27 -2.89
CA ALA A 431 -21.09 -5.37 -3.68
C ALA A 431 -21.68 -6.71 -3.21
N ARG A 432 -21.88 -7.64 -4.14
CA ARG A 432 -22.59 -8.91 -3.91
C ARG A 432 -21.99 -9.78 -2.83
N ASP A 433 -20.66 -9.83 -2.75
CA ASP A 433 -19.94 -10.61 -1.75
C ASP A 433 -19.99 -10.02 -0.34
N LEU A 434 -20.50 -8.79 -0.20
CA LEU A 434 -20.67 -8.10 1.08
C LEU A 434 -22.11 -8.16 1.64
N ILE A 435 -23.08 -8.75 0.94
CA ILE A 435 -24.50 -8.77 1.35
C ILE A 435 -24.70 -9.37 2.75
N ASN A 436 -23.89 -10.36 3.12
CA ASN A 436 -23.93 -11.00 4.44
C ASN A 436 -22.93 -10.42 5.44
N THR A 437 -22.29 -9.31 5.10
CA THR A 437 -21.32 -8.65 5.97
C THR A 437 -22.03 -7.60 6.83
N GLN A 438 -21.62 -7.47 8.08
CA GLN A 438 -22.09 -6.41 8.96
C GLN A 438 -21.50 -5.07 8.51
N LEU A 439 -22.36 -4.20 7.97
CA LEU A 439 -21.99 -2.89 7.46
C LEU A 439 -22.76 -1.79 8.18
N TYR A 440 -22.19 -0.61 8.21
CA TYR A 440 -22.73 0.55 8.90
C TYR A 440 -22.90 1.72 7.93
N LEU A 441 -23.94 2.51 8.15
CA LEU A 441 -24.18 3.79 7.51
C LEU A 441 -23.88 4.92 8.49
N SER A 442 -23.06 5.88 8.09
CA SER A 442 -22.95 7.19 8.75
C SER A 442 -23.59 8.27 7.88
N CYS A 443 -24.33 9.18 8.51
CA CYS A 443 -24.97 10.31 7.82
C CYS A 443 -24.89 11.57 8.68
N TYR A 444 -24.36 12.67 8.12
CA TYR A 444 -24.08 13.90 8.82
C TYR A 444 -24.63 15.14 8.11
N LEU A 445 -25.06 16.14 8.89
CA LEU A 445 -25.22 17.53 8.42
C LEU A 445 -23.95 18.29 8.72
N VAL A 446 -23.38 18.91 7.70
CA VAL A 446 -22.07 19.57 7.76
C VAL A 446 -22.19 21.02 7.34
N GLU A 447 -21.42 21.93 7.96
CA GLU A 447 -21.32 23.35 7.61
C GLU A 447 -19.88 23.71 7.24
N ASP A 448 -19.73 24.52 6.20
CA ASP A 448 -18.46 24.99 5.66
C ASP A 448 -18.38 26.53 5.69
N GLY A 449 -17.15 27.06 5.64
CA GLY A 449 -16.91 28.49 5.47
C GLY A 449 -17.19 29.35 6.71
N ILE A 450 -17.01 28.79 7.91
CA ILE A 450 -17.24 29.51 9.16
C ILE A 450 -16.06 30.47 9.43
N SER A 451 -16.36 31.74 9.65
CA SER A 451 -15.34 32.79 9.82
C SER A 451 -14.63 32.71 11.16
N THR A 452 -13.31 32.96 11.15
CA THR A 452 -12.49 33.14 12.35
C THR A 452 -12.78 34.43 13.11
N ASP A 453 -13.45 35.40 12.51
CA ASP A 453 -13.92 36.62 13.20
C ASP A 453 -14.96 36.29 14.28
N SER A 454 -15.78 35.27 14.03
CA SER A 454 -16.79 34.82 14.98
C SER A 454 -16.27 33.67 15.87
N TYR A 455 -15.40 32.84 15.33
CA TYR A 455 -14.88 31.63 15.99
C TYR A 455 -13.36 31.55 15.83
N PHE A 456 -12.63 31.97 16.86
CA PHE A 456 -11.17 32.04 16.82
C PHE A 456 -10.50 30.70 16.48
N GLN A 457 -9.29 30.77 15.94
CA GLN A 457 -8.38 29.63 15.78
C GLN A 457 -7.00 30.02 16.34
N LYS A 458 -6.41 29.18 17.21
CA LYS A 458 -5.02 29.35 17.63
C LYS A 458 -4.05 29.03 16.48
N GLY A 459 -2.84 29.57 16.55
CA GLY A 459 -1.77 29.27 15.57
C GLY A 459 -1.83 30.09 14.28
N MET A 460 -2.83 30.98 14.14
CA MET A 460 -2.95 31.83 12.98
C MET A 460 -1.83 32.89 12.88
N ASP A 461 -1.18 33.21 14.02
CA ASP A 461 -0.11 34.21 14.15
C ASP A 461 1.26 33.54 14.37
N ASP A 462 1.38 32.25 14.15
CA ASP A 462 2.65 31.52 14.30
C ASP A 462 3.68 32.09 13.32
N ALA A 463 4.95 32.21 13.75
CA ALA A 463 6.02 32.78 12.93
C ALA A 463 6.31 31.97 11.68
N ASP A 464 6.03 30.67 11.74
CA ASP A 464 6.21 29.71 10.64
C ASP A 464 4.93 29.49 9.82
N ALA A 465 3.83 30.19 10.14
CA ALA A 465 2.57 30.08 9.41
C ALA A 465 2.67 30.69 8.00
N PRO A 466 1.97 30.12 6.99
CA PRO A 466 1.84 30.74 5.68
C PRO A 466 1.33 32.17 5.75
N ALA A 467 1.90 33.08 4.95
CA ALA A 467 1.64 34.50 5.04
C ALA A 467 0.17 34.88 4.78
N ASP A 468 -0.53 34.11 3.96
CA ASP A 468 -1.94 34.31 3.60
C ASP A 468 -2.91 33.46 4.45
N LEU A 469 -2.40 32.71 5.44
CA LEU A 469 -3.22 31.81 6.25
C LEU A 469 -4.44 32.49 6.86
N LYS A 470 -4.25 33.69 7.45
CA LYS A 470 -5.35 34.45 8.08
C LYS A 470 -6.44 34.86 7.11
N ASP A 471 -6.06 35.14 5.87
CA ASP A 471 -6.99 35.64 4.85
C ASP A 471 -7.86 34.50 4.28
N VAL A 472 -7.26 33.33 4.15
CA VAL A 472 -7.90 32.17 3.45
C VAL A 472 -8.53 31.16 4.41
N PHE A 473 -8.02 31.01 5.64
CA PHE A 473 -8.51 29.99 6.56
C PHE A 473 -9.97 30.23 6.95
N ARG A 474 -10.73 29.15 6.88
CA ARG A 474 -12.12 29.03 7.38
C ARG A 474 -12.26 27.67 8.06
N HIS A 475 -13.13 27.59 9.05
CA HIS A 475 -13.52 26.27 9.57
C HIS A 475 -14.45 25.61 8.55
N ASN A 476 -14.01 24.50 7.97
CA ASN A 476 -14.75 23.70 7.01
C ASN A 476 -15.03 22.30 7.57
N GLY A 477 -16.04 21.64 7.05
CA GLY A 477 -16.33 20.26 7.43
C GLY A 477 -16.97 20.08 8.81
N ILE A 478 -17.44 21.15 9.45
CA ILE A 478 -17.98 21.14 10.82
C ILE A 478 -19.28 20.35 10.88
N ILE A 479 -19.32 19.30 11.68
CA ILE A 479 -20.51 18.45 11.83
C ILE A 479 -21.50 19.13 12.78
N LEU A 480 -22.64 19.55 12.24
CA LEU A 480 -23.74 20.13 13.00
C LEU A 480 -24.67 19.08 13.63
N HIS A 481 -24.80 17.94 12.95
CA HIS A 481 -25.71 16.88 13.41
C HIS A 481 -25.32 15.51 12.83
N TYR A 482 -25.39 14.50 13.67
CA TYR A 482 -25.32 13.09 13.33
C TYR A 482 -26.76 12.57 13.19
N PHE A 483 -27.16 12.13 12.00
CA PHE A 483 -28.46 11.50 11.79
C PHE A 483 -28.50 10.07 12.34
N THR A 484 -27.35 9.39 12.30
CA THR A 484 -27.18 8.05 12.86
C THR A 484 -27.12 8.09 14.38
N LYS A 485 -27.66 7.07 15.05
CA LYS A 485 -27.75 6.99 16.51
C LYS A 485 -26.40 6.76 17.16
N GLU A 486 -25.62 5.88 16.56
CA GLU A 486 -24.30 5.54 17.06
C GLU A 486 -23.23 6.38 16.34
N ALA A 487 -22.17 6.76 17.04
CA ALA A 487 -21.07 7.53 16.47
C ALA A 487 -20.41 6.83 15.26
N ILE A 488 -20.27 5.51 15.35
CA ILE A 488 -19.75 4.67 14.27
C ILE A 488 -20.76 4.36 13.17
N GLY A 489 -21.98 4.93 13.24
CA GLY A 489 -23.04 4.69 12.27
C GLY A 489 -24.07 3.63 12.68
N ASP A 490 -25.19 3.60 11.99
CA ASP A 490 -26.26 2.64 12.18
C ASP A 490 -26.04 1.39 11.30
N LEU A 491 -26.40 0.21 11.83
CA LEU A 491 -26.33 -1.05 11.10
C LEU A 491 -27.26 -1.00 9.88
N ILE A 492 -26.76 -1.43 8.72
CA ILE A 492 -27.53 -1.48 7.47
C ILE A 492 -28.24 -2.83 7.35
N GLU A 493 -29.54 -2.79 7.10
CA GLU A 493 -30.32 -3.93 6.61
C GLU A 493 -30.36 -3.87 5.08
N MET A 494 -30.05 -4.99 4.42
CA MET A 494 -29.96 -5.10 2.97
C MET A 494 -30.86 -6.22 2.47
N ASP A 495 -31.37 -6.05 1.25
CA ASP A 495 -32.07 -7.13 0.56
C ASP A 495 -31.09 -8.14 -0.09
N GLU A 496 -31.62 -9.18 -0.73
CA GLU A 496 -30.84 -10.23 -1.45
C GLU A 496 -29.98 -9.68 -2.62
N LYS A 497 -30.18 -8.43 -3.03
CA LYS A 497 -29.44 -7.75 -4.09
C LYS A 497 -28.44 -6.75 -3.53
N GLY A 498 -28.33 -6.64 -2.21
CA GLY A 498 -27.47 -5.68 -1.53
C GLY A 498 -28.04 -4.26 -1.52
N LEU A 499 -29.34 -4.08 -1.84
CA LEU A 499 -29.98 -2.77 -1.79
C LEU A 499 -30.34 -2.41 -0.34
N PHE A 500 -30.11 -1.16 0.01
CA PHE A 500 -30.52 -0.56 1.28
C PHE A 500 -31.22 0.78 1.05
N ASP A 501 -32.08 1.15 1.99
CA ASP A 501 -32.88 2.38 1.94
C ASP A 501 -33.26 2.79 3.37
N ILE A 502 -32.65 3.85 3.88
CA ILE A 502 -32.79 4.32 5.25
C ILE A 502 -33.23 5.78 5.23
N SER A 503 -34.26 6.11 6.03
CA SER A 503 -34.73 7.48 6.16
C SER A 503 -34.61 7.97 7.60
N TYR A 504 -34.11 9.18 7.75
CA TYR A 504 -34.01 9.90 9.00
C TYR A 504 -34.95 11.12 8.97
N PRO A 505 -35.57 11.51 10.09
CA PRO A 505 -36.26 12.79 10.16
C PRO A 505 -35.30 13.94 9.86
N ASN A 506 -35.65 14.83 8.95
CA ASN A 506 -34.86 16.03 8.73
C ASN A 506 -34.97 16.92 9.98
N VAL A 507 -33.84 17.52 10.37
CA VAL A 507 -33.75 18.37 11.56
C VAL A 507 -33.24 19.74 11.18
N GLU A 508 -33.93 20.76 11.62
CA GLU A 508 -33.42 22.11 11.54
C GLU A 508 -32.39 22.33 12.65
N LYS A 509 -31.17 22.66 12.28
CA LYS A 509 -30.09 22.98 13.21
C LYS A 509 -29.59 24.40 13.00
N ALA A 510 -29.45 25.14 14.10
CA ALA A 510 -28.71 26.38 14.07
C ALA A 510 -27.26 26.10 13.65
N GLY A 511 -26.77 26.88 12.68
CA GLY A 511 -25.37 26.81 12.27
C GLY A 511 -24.52 27.84 12.98
N PHE A 512 -23.26 27.86 12.62
CA PHE A 512 -22.27 28.82 13.13
C PHE A 512 -22.04 30.01 12.18
N GLY A 513 -22.93 30.19 11.19
CA GLY A 513 -22.85 31.29 10.22
C GLY A 513 -21.87 31.02 9.06
N GLY A 514 -21.68 29.79 8.71
CA GLY A 514 -20.91 29.38 7.54
C GLY A 514 -21.58 29.75 6.22
N THR A 515 -20.85 29.61 5.13
CA THR A 515 -21.31 29.98 3.78
C THR A 515 -22.01 28.85 3.03
N GLY A 516 -21.97 27.63 3.54
CA GLY A 516 -22.60 26.49 2.89
C GLY A 516 -22.91 25.34 3.83
N ARG A 517 -23.91 24.55 3.47
CA ARG A 517 -24.27 23.32 4.16
C ARG A 517 -24.37 22.16 3.20
N ARG A 518 -24.04 20.99 3.68
CA ARG A 518 -24.14 19.73 2.91
C ARG A 518 -24.49 18.56 3.80
N LEU A 519 -25.10 17.58 3.19
CA LEU A 519 -25.29 16.25 3.78
C LEU A 519 -24.16 15.36 3.29
N VAL A 520 -23.62 14.57 4.19
CA VAL A 520 -22.58 13.59 3.92
C VAL A 520 -23.11 12.23 4.35
N ALA A 521 -22.92 11.20 3.53
CA ALA A 521 -23.19 9.82 3.92
C ALA A 521 -22.13 8.87 3.35
N PHE A 522 -21.84 7.83 4.10
CA PHE A 522 -20.92 6.78 3.66
C PHE A 522 -21.25 5.44 4.30
N VAL A 523 -21.00 4.37 3.53
CA VAL A 523 -21.13 2.99 4.00
C VAL A 523 -19.75 2.46 4.35
N HIS A 524 -19.63 1.79 5.49
CA HIS A 524 -18.33 1.30 5.95
C HIS A 524 -18.43 0.02 6.79
N LYS A 525 -17.32 -0.71 6.84
CA LYS A 525 -17.09 -1.84 7.71
C LYS A 525 -16.25 -1.38 8.91
N VAL A 526 -16.61 -1.83 10.11
CA VAL A 526 -15.87 -1.53 11.35
C VAL A 526 -15.49 -2.83 12.04
N ASN A 527 -14.22 -3.01 12.30
CA ASN A 527 -13.68 -4.08 13.11
C ASN A 527 -12.76 -3.49 14.20
N LYS A 528 -13.25 -3.47 15.44
CA LYS A 528 -12.51 -2.91 16.59
C LYS A 528 -11.35 -3.80 17.05
N SER A 529 -11.33 -5.06 16.63
CA SER A 529 -10.29 -6.04 17.03
C SER A 529 -9.18 -6.16 16.00
N ASN A 530 -9.42 -5.74 14.77
CA ASN A 530 -8.45 -5.76 13.68
C ASN A 530 -8.61 -4.51 12.83
N PHE A 531 -7.82 -3.49 13.07
CA PHE A 531 -7.90 -2.21 12.38
C PHE A 531 -7.63 -2.31 10.88
N GLY A 532 -6.82 -3.26 10.42
CA GLY A 532 -6.56 -3.51 9.00
C GLY A 532 -7.81 -3.98 8.22
N ASP A 533 -8.88 -4.36 8.91
CA ASP A 533 -10.15 -4.80 8.32
C ASP A 533 -11.23 -3.67 8.28
N ASN A 534 -10.88 -2.46 8.69
CA ASN A 534 -11.74 -1.29 8.56
C ASN A 534 -11.67 -0.71 7.16
N TYR A 535 -12.82 -0.26 6.64
CA TYR A 535 -12.89 0.21 5.27
C TYR A 535 -14.18 0.99 5.00
N VAL A 536 -14.07 2.20 4.45
CA VAL A 536 -15.23 2.91 3.87
C VAL A 536 -15.46 2.38 2.46
N LEU A 537 -16.59 1.72 2.25
CA LEU A 537 -16.94 1.12 0.96
C LEU A 537 -17.12 2.18 -0.12
N ASN A 538 -17.77 3.27 0.21
CA ASN A 538 -17.87 4.49 -0.59
C ASN A 538 -18.53 5.62 0.20
N ALA A 539 -18.34 6.87 -0.25
CA ALA A 539 -18.91 8.06 0.32
C ALA A 539 -19.64 8.91 -0.72
N THR A 540 -20.55 9.77 -0.25
CA THR A 540 -21.25 10.75 -1.09
C THR A 540 -21.58 12.00 -0.30
N GLU A 541 -21.75 13.12 -0.98
CA GLU A 541 -22.28 14.35 -0.40
C GLU A 541 -23.30 15.02 -1.31
N THR A 542 -24.17 15.82 -0.72
CA THR A 542 -25.08 16.69 -1.45
C THR A 542 -25.19 18.04 -0.77
N ARG A 543 -25.04 19.12 -1.53
CA ARG A 543 -25.16 20.49 -1.03
C ARG A 543 -26.63 20.82 -0.81
N LEU A 544 -26.88 21.58 0.25
CA LEU A 544 -28.20 22.11 0.57
C LEU A 544 -28.28 23.58 0.11
N GLY A 545 -29.44 23.97 -0.42
CA GLY A 545 -29.79 25.37 -0.68
C GLY A 545 -29.93 26.15 0.62
N ALA A 546 -30.14 27.48 0.52
CA ALA A 546 -30.34 28.36 1.67
C ALA A 546 -31.54 27.99 2.55
N ASP A 547 -32.49 27.24 2.02
CA ASP A 547 -33.68 26.69 2.68
C ASP A 547 -33.49 25.28 3.27
N GLY A 548 -32.29 24.72 3.15
CA GLY A 548 -31.99 23.35 3.61
C GLY A 548 -32.49 22.24 2.66
N ILE A 549 -33.03 22.59 1.49
CA ILE A 549 -33.45 21.69 0.44
C ILE A 549 -32.35 21.63 -0.62
N ARG A 550 -32.21 20.49 -1.32
CA ARG A 550 -31.20 20.26 -2.35
C ARG A 550 -31.21 21.41 -3.37
N ASP A 551 -30.11 22.14 -3.48
CA ASP A 551 -29.92 23.15 -4.51
C ASP A 551 -29.61 22.46 -5.86
N VAL A 552 -30.65 22.28 -6.66
CA VAL A 552 -30.56 21.63 -7.97
C VAL A 552 -29.77 22.48 -8.99
N GLU A 553 -29.65 23.79 -8.75
CA GLU A 553 -28.92 24.70 -9.65
C GLU A 553 -27.40 24.69 -9.39
N ASN A 554 -26.96 24.51 -8.14
CA ASN A 554 -25.53 24.42 -7.78
C ASN A 554 -24.93 23.01 -7.88
N ALA A 555 -25.74 21.98 -8.10
CA ALA A 555 -25.24 20.65 -8.53
C ALA A 555 -24.54 20.66 -9.91
N LYS A 556 -24.48 21.82 -10.56
CA LYS A 556 -23.55 22.14 -11.65
C LYS A 556 -22.21 22.71 -11.13
N ARG A 557 -21.57 22.11 -10.14
CA ARG A 557 -20.13 21.93 -10.35
C ARG A 557 -20.08 21.15 -11.64
N GLU A 558 -19.63 21.78 -12.67
CA GLU A 558 -19.48 21.18 -13.99
C GLU A 558 -18.95 19.77 -13.78
N ILE A 559 -19.85 18.79 -13.91
CA ILE A 559 -19.41 17.47 -14.30
C ILE A 559 -18.65 17.82 -15.57
N ARG A 560 -17.34 17.95 -15.47
CA ARG A 560 -16.49 18.15 -16.62
C ARG A 560 -16.81 16.94 -17.46
N ASN A 561 -17.60 17.14 -18.51
CA ASN A 561 -18.04 16.10 -19.43
C ASN A 561 -16.79 15.51 -20.09
N GLU A 562 -16.04 14.74 -19.34
CA GLU A 562 -14.88 14.05 -19.84
C GLU A 562 -15.36 12.94 -20.77
N MET A 563 -14.80 12.93 -21.96
CA MET A 563 -15.03 11.87 -22.92
C MET A 563 -13.81 10.98 -22.98
N PHE A 564 -14.06 9.68 -22.91
CA PHE A 564 -13.03 8.65 -23.04
C PHE A 564 -13.35 7.81 -24.29
N ASP A 565 -12.31 7.34 -24.97
CA ASP A 565 -12.46 6.28 -25.96
C ASP A 565 -12.66 4.91 -25.28
N LEU A 566 -12.92 3.88 -26.06
CA LEU A 566 -13.13 2.51 -25.52
C LEU A 566 -11.89 1.89 -24.88
N SER A 567 -10.71 2.47 -25.05
CA SER A 567 -9.48 2.05 -24.38
C SER A 567 -9.28 2.73 -23.01
N GLY A 568 -10.22 3.60 -22.59
CA GLY A 568 -10.13 4.37 -21.35
C GLY A 568 -9.24 5.61 -21.46
N ARG A 569 -8.77 5.97 -22.66
CA ARG A 569 -7.96 7.15 -22.89
C ARG A 569 -8.85 8.40 -22.93
N ARG A 570 -8.53 9.39 -22.11
CA ARG A 570 -9.19 10.70 -22.07
C ARG A 570 -8.98 11.46 -23.38
N LEU A 571 -10.05 12.00 -23.93
CA LEU A 571 -9.98 12.89 -25.08
C LEU A 571 -9.69 14.33 -24.62
N PRO A 572 -8.90 15.12 -25.39
CA PRO A 572 -8.57 16.51 -25.05
C PRO A 572 -9.82 17.38 -24.85
N SER A 573 -9.77 18.35 -23.93
CA SER A 573 -10.89 19.22 -23.54
C SER A 573 -11.48 20.06 -24.67
N ASP A 574 -10.70 20.32 -25.71
CA ASP A 574 -11.06 21.11 -26.89
C ASP A 574 -12.07 20.37 -27.82
N PHE A 575 -12.27 19.06 -27.60
CA PHE A 575 -13.27 18.27 -28.33
C PHE A 575 -14.72 18.55 -27.91
N LYS A 576 -14.93 19.33 -26.82
CA LYS A 576 -16.28 19.64 -26.31
C LYS A 576 -17.11 20.60 -27.18
N ALA A 577 -16.45 21.40 -27.97
CA ALA A 577 -17.15 22.49 -28.68
C ALA A 577 -17.73 22.10 -30.04
N GLN A 578 -17.34 20.97 -30.65
CA GLN A 578 -17.79 20.58 -31.97
C GLN A 578 -17.97 19.07 -32.09
N SER A 579 -19.20 18.59 -31.91
CA SER A 579 -19.58 17.18 -32.17
C SER A 579 -19.24 16.71 -33.60
N SER A 580 -18.94 17.63 -34.52
CA SER A 580 -18.51 17.38 -35.89
C SER A 580 -17.08 16.83 -36.03
N ASN A 581 -16.25 16.90 -34.98
CA ASN A 581 -14.85 16.47 -35.06
C ASN A 581 -14.58 15.07 -34.45
N LEU A 582 -15.60 14.43 -33.88
CA LEU A 582 -15.47 13.05 -33.39
C LEU A 582 -15.53 12.08 -34.58
N LYS A 583 -14.54 11.20 -34.65
CA LYS A 583 -14.60 10.06 -35.57
C LYS A 583 -15.79 9.17 -35.20
N LYS A 584 -16.44 8.57 -36.19
CA LYS A 584 -17.51 7.58 -35.93
C LYS A 584 -16.98 6.50 -34.99
N GLY A 585 -17.70 6.27 -33.91
CA GLY A 585 -17.26 5.31 -32.90
C GLY A 585 -18.09 5.37 -31.62
N VAL A 586 -17.75 4.51 -30.67
CA VAL A 586 -18.34 4.47 -29.34
C VAL A 586 -17.41 5.18 -28.37
N TYR A 587 -17.93 6.09 -27.56
CA TYR A 587 -17.22 6.86 -26.54
C TYR A 587 -17.91 6.69 -25.21
N ILE A 588 -17.21 6.97 -24.12
CA ILE A 588 -17.76 6.98 -22.77
C ILE A 588 -17.77 8.43 -22.28
N SER A 589 -18.92 8.93 -21.87
CA SER A 589 -19.05 10.24 -21.23
C SER A 589 -19.99 10.09 -20.03
N ASN A 590 -19.55 10.55 -18.85
CA ASN A 590 -20.31 10.42 -17.61
C ASN A 590 -20.79 8.97 -17.34
N GLY A 591 -19.89 7.99 -17.57
CA GLY A 591 -20.22 6.57 -17.42
C GLY A 591 -21.20 5.99 -18.44
N ARG A 592 -21.67 6.77 -19.43
CA ARG A 592 -22.61 6.32 -20.47
C ARG A 592 -21.92 6.16 -21.82
N LYS A 593 -22.25 5.09 -22.52
CA LYS A 593 -21.79 4.87 -23.90
C LYS A 593 -22.53 5.81 -24.85
N ILE A 594 -21.78 6.59 -25.62
CA ILE A 594 -22.30 7.48 -26.69
C ILE A 594 -21.85 6.93 -28.01
N LEU A 595 -22.80 6.70 -28.94
CA LEU A 595 -22.49 6.30 -30.31
C LEU A 595 -22.44 7.56 -31.20
N VAL A 596 -21.27 7.87 -31.72
CA VAL A 596 -21.09 8.91 -32.77
C VAL A 596 -21.21 8.24 -34.14
N ARG A 597 -22.24 8.58 -34.88
CA ARG A 597 -22.59 8.00 -36.19
C ARG A 597 -21.98 8.78 -37.39
#